data_1dfaae652adfaeec8a81e7a073be7043
#
_entry.id   1dfaae652adfaeec8a81e7a073be7043
#
_cell.length_a   1.000
_cell.length_b   1.000
_cell.length_c   1.000
_cell.angle_alpha   90.00
_cell.angle_beta   90.00
_cell.angle_gamma   90.00
#
_symmetry.space_group_name_H-M   'P 1'
#
loop_
_entity.id
_entity.type
_entity.pdbx_description
1 polymer ?
#
loop_
_entity_poly.entity_id
_entity_poly.type
_entity_poly.pdbx_seq_one_letter_code
_entity_poly.pdbx_strand_id
1 'polypeptide(L)'
;MVHIKQVELSHFKSFGGTTKVPILPGFTVVSGPNGSGKSNILDALLFCLGLASSKGMRAERLPDLVNHDRNTKGASEAIVTVTFDLENDEPAPEVKVVDISSLSPDPPTQRLANEWVVTRRLRVNAQGGYTSNYSINGEACNLAELHDQLNALRIYPEGYNVVLQGDVTSIISMNSKERREIIDEL
;
A
#
# COMPACT_ATOMS: atom_id res chain seq x y z
N MET A 1 -5.82 -18.51 2.99
CA MET A 1 -4.57 -17.67 3.07
C MET A 1 -4.95 -16.21 2.83
N VAL A 2 -4.44 -15.27 3.61
CA VAL A 2 -4.73 -13.84 3.43
C VAL A 2 -4.00 -13.31 2.21
N HIS A 3 -4.69 -12.58 1.33
CA HIS A 3 -4.06 -11.91 0.20
C HIS A 3 -4.67 -10.52 -0.03
N ILE A 4 -3.92 -9.64 -0.69
CA ILE A 4 -4.43 -8.33 -1.07
C ILE A 4 -5.35 -8.50 -2.28
N LYS A 5 -6.60 -8.04 -2.16
CA LYS A 5 -7.61 -8.06 -3.22
C LYS A 5 -7.57 -6.80 -4.08
N GLN A 6 -7.36 -5.64 -3.45
CA GLN A 6 -7.41 -4.34 -4.13
C GLN A 6 -6.61 -3.29 -3.38
N VAL A 7 -6.01 -2.39 -4.14
CA VAL A 7 -5.44 -1.13 -3.65
C VAL A 7 -6.19 0.03 -4.30
N GLU A 8 -6.77 0.91 -3.49
CA GLU A 8 -7.43 2.13 -3.96
C GLU A 8 -6.60 3.34 -3.53
N LEU A 9 -6.26 4.19 -4.50
CA LEU A 9 -5.47 5.40 -4.30
C LEU A 9 -6.29 6.62 -4.70
N SER A 10 -6.39 7.59 -3.81
CA SER A 10 -7.01 8.90 -4.07
C SER A 10 -6.02 10.02 -3.80
N HIS A 11 -5.71 10.82 -4.80
CA HIS A 11 -4.81 11.97 -4.71
C HIS A 11 -3.45 11.64 -4.10
N PHE A 12 -2.91 10.47 -4.42
CA PHE A 12 -1.65 9.96 -3.88
C PHE A 12 -0.55 10.01 -4.96
N LYS A 13 0.52 10.74 -4.71
CA LYS A 13 1.67 10.93 -5.62
C LYS A 13 1.24 11.27 -7.05
N SER A 14 1.52 10.42 -8.03
CA SER A 14 1.12 10.64 -9.43
C SER A 14 -0.36 10.39 -9.73
N PHE A 15 -1.11 9.84 -8.78
CA PHE A 15 -2.54 9.57 -8.95
C PHE A 15 -3.37 10.79 -8.54
N GLY A 16 -3.81 11.58 -9.52
CA GLY A 16 -4.54 12.84 -9.29
C GLY A 16 -6.05 12.69 -9.05
N GLY A 17 -6.58 11.49 -9.15
CA GLY A 17 -7.97 11.13 -8.88
C GLY A 17 -8.05 9.89 -8.01
N THR A 18 -9.17 9.18 -8.05
CA THR A 18 -9.30 7.86 -7.42
C THR A 18 -9.03 6.78 -8.44
N THR A 19 -8.06 5.93 -8.15
CA THR A 19 -7.68 4.78 -8.98
C THR A 19 -7.77 3.51 -8.14
N LYS A 20 -8.44 2.49 -8.68
CA LYS A 20 -8.55 1.16 -8.09
C LYS A 20 -7.66 0.19 -8.85
N VAL A 21 -6.76 -0.45 -8.15
CA VAL A 21 -5.85 -1.46 -8.70
C VAL A 21 -6.27 -2.82 -8.15
N PRO A 22 -6.93 -3.67 -8.95
CA PRO A 22 -7.27 -5.01 -8.52
C PRO A 22 -6.02 -5.88 -8.46
N ILE A 23 -5.87 -6.64 -7.39
CA ILE A 23 -4.85 -7.67 -7.24
C ILE A 23 -5.58 -9.01 -7.26
N LEU A 24 -5.27 -9.83 -8.25
CA LEU A 24 -5.94 -11.11 -8.43
C LEU A 24 -5.25 -12.19 -7.60
N PRO A 25 -5.97 -13.23 -7.18
CA PRO A 25 -5.35 -14.37 -6.52
C PRO A 25 -4.23 -14.98 -7.36
N GLY A 26 -3.16 -15.45 -6.70
CA GLY A 26 -1.98 -15.99 -7.35
C GLY A 26 -0.92 -14.93 -7.65
N PHE A 27 -0.34 -14.95 -8.84
CA PHE A 27 0.75 -14.06 -9.23
C PHE A 27 0.23 -12.90 -10.09
N THR A 28 0.33 -11.67 -9.59
CA THR A 28 -0.05 -10.45 -10.31
C THR A 28 1.18 -9.65 -10.73
N VAL A 29 1.26 -9.27 -11.99
CA VAL A 29 2.32 -8.41 -12.55
C VAL A 29 1.74 -7.06 -12.91
N VAL A 30 2.36 -6.00 -12.41
CA VAL A 30 2.05 -4.61 -12.77
C VAL A 30 3.07 -4.11 -13.77
N SER A 31 2.65 -3.89 -15.02
CA SER A 31 3.51 -3.41 -16.10
C SER A 31 3.07 -2.03 -16.63
N GLY A 32 3.95 -1.35 -17.34
CA GLY A 32 3.69 -0.04 -17.93
C GLY A 32 4.98 0.73 -18.20
N PRO A 33 4.94 1.84 -18.95
CA PRO A 33 6.11 2.65 -19.26
C PRO A 33 6.74 3.30 -18.03
N ASN A 34 7.95 3.84 -18.15
CA ASN A 34 8.58 4.59 -17.08
C ASN A 34 7.76 5.84 -16.76
N GLY A 35 7.59 6.13 -15.47
CA GLY A 35 6.77 7.26 -15.00
C GLY A 35 5.25 6.97 -14.90
N SER A 36 4.76 5.78 -15.29
CA SER A 36 3.33 5.45 -15.21
C SER A 36 2.78 5.25 -13.78
N GLY A 37 3.62 5.34 -12.76
CA GLY A 37 3.18 5.20 -11.36
C GLY A 37 3.29 3.79 -10.77
N LYS A 38 3.87 2.80 -11.47
CA LYS A 38 4.04 1.43 -10.96
C LYS A 38 4.61 1.38 -9.54
N SER A 39 5.72 2.06 -9.32
CA SER A 39 6.35 2.10 -8.00
C SER A 39 5.53 2.87 -6.96
N ASN A 40 4.64 3.77 -7.38
CA ASN A 40 3.77 4.51 -6.46
C ASN A 40 2.65 3.62 -5.89
N ILE A 41 2.32 2.50 -6.54
CA ILE A 41 1.40 1.49 -5.98
C ILE A 41 2.05 0.80 -4.78
N LEU A 42 3.33 0.43 -4.89
CA LEU A 42 4.08 -0.13 -3.78
C LEU A 42 4.21 0.88 -2.63
N ASP A 43 4.54 2.15 -2.95
CA ASP A 43 4.58 3.22 -1.94
C ASP A 43 3.22 3.40 -1.24
N ALA A 44 2.12 3.22 -1.97
CA ALA A 44 0.77 3.31 -1.40
C ALA A 44 0.49 2.16 -0.41
N LEU A 45 0.93 0.95 -0.72
CA LEU A 45 0.85 -0.18 0.20
C LEU A 45 1.65 0.09 1.49
N LEU A 46 2.92 0.50 1.34
CA LEU A 46 3.79 0.85 2.46
C LEU A 46 3.20 1.99 3.31
N PHE A 47 2.64 2.99 2.65
CA PHE A 47 1.95 4.10 3.31
C PHE A 47 0.75 3.60 4.09
N CYS A 48 -0.17 2.88 3.45
CA CYS A 48 -1.43 2.44 4.05
C CYS A 48 -1.20 1.53 5.27
N LEU A 49 -0.24 0.63 5.18
CA LEU A 49 0.06 -0.34 6.23
C LEU A 49 1.07 0.18 7.27
N GLY A 50 1.59 1.41 7.09
CA GLY A 50 2.55 1.99 8.04
C GLY A 50 3.91 1.29 8.06
N LEU A 51 4.30 0.63 6.94
CA LEU A 51 5.49 -0.22 6.85
C LEU A 51 6.77 0.55 6.49
N ALA A 52 6.66 1.81 6.09
CA ALA A 52 7.83 2.60 5.72
C ALA A 52 7.70 4.06 6.15
N SER A 53 8.87 4.66 6.41
CA SER A 53 9.00 6.11 6.56
C SER A 53 8.78 6.84 5.22
N SER A 54 8.61 8.18 5.27
CA SER A 54 8.51 8.98 4.04
C SER A 54 9.67 8.74 3.08
N LYS A 55 10.92 8.61 3.60
CA LYS A 55 12.11 8.32 2.79
C LYS A 55 12.02 6.96 2.08
N GLY A 56 11.55 5.93 2.78
CA GLY A 56 11.31 4.60 2.18
C GLY A 56 10.30 4.65 1.04
N MET A 57 9.36 5.59 1.09
CA MET A 57 8.38 5.85 0.04
C MET A 57 8.85 6.92 -0.97
N ARG A 58 10.14 7.23 -1.03
CA ARG A 58 10.73 8.21 -1.96
C ARG A 58 10.09 9.59 -1.86
N ALA A 59 9.81 10.04 -0.63
CA ALA A 59 9.32 11.37 -0.30
C ALA A 59 10.19 11.98 0.82
N GLU A 60 10.43 13.27 0.78
CA GLU A 60 11.20 13.93 1.84
C GLU A 60 10.36 14.00 3.12
N ARG A 61 9.07 14.29 2.99
CA ARG A 61 8.11 14.41 4.10
C ARG A 61 6.79 13.75 3.73
N LEU A 62 5.99 13.38 4.72
CA LEU A 62 4.65 12.81 4.49
C LEU A 62 3.74 13.70 3.61
N PRO A 63 3.69 15.03 3.76
CA PRO A 63 2.90 15.88 2.87
C PRO A 63 3.23 15.74 1.38
N ASP A 64 4.46 15.36 1.03
CA ASP A 64 4.91 15.20 -0.35
C ASP A 64 4.29 13.97 -1.04
N LEU A 65 3.59 13.12 -0.28
CA LEU A 65 2.81 12.01 -0.80
C LEU A 65 1.46 12.43 -1.39
N VAL A 66 0.99 13.63 -1.05
CA VAL A 66 -0.26 14.17 -1.61
C VAL A 66 -0.02 14.64 -3.04
N ASN A 67 -0.94 14.31 -3.95
CA ASN A 67 -0.87 14.78 -5.33
C ASN A 67 -1.06 16.30 -5.40
N HIS A 68 -0.10 17.00 -6.02
CA HIS A 68 -0.06 18.46 -6.10
C HIS A 68 -0.60 19.04 -7.40
N ASP A 69 -1.08 18.23 -8.35
CA ASP A 69 -1.52 18.66 -9.68
C ASP A 69 -2.82 19.52 -9.66
N ARG A 70 -3.38 19.75 -8.50
CA ARG A 70 -4.52 20.65 -8.37
C ARG A 70 -4.13 21.91 -7.60
N ASN A 71 -4.32 23.06 -8.26
CA ASN A 71 -4.42 24.40 -7.68
C ASN A 71 -5.55 24.47 -6.62
N THR A 72 -5.56 23.61 -5.63
CA THR A 72 -6.50 23.70 -4.52
C THR A 72 -5.99 24.74 -3.54
N LYS A 73 -6.56 25.94 -3.63
CA LYS A 73 -6.48 26.93 -2.55
C LYS A 73 -7.19 26.35 -1.33
N GLY A 74 -6.50 25.53 -0.53
CA GLY A 74 -7.10 24.93 0.65
C GLY A 74 -6.35 23.70 1.17
N ALA A 75 -6.98 22.97 2.06
CA ALA A 75 -6.47 21.70 2.56
C ALA A 75 -6.47 20.66 1.44
N SER A 76 -5.36 19.92 1.31
CA SER A 76 -5.24 18.79 0.38
C SER A 76 -5.24 17.49 1.14
N GLU A 77 -5.71 16.41 0.50
CA GLU A 77 -5.88 15.12 1.14
C GLU A 77 -5.45 14.01 0.19
N ALA A 78 -4.73 13.02 0.72
CA ALA A 78 -4.51 11.73 0.06
C ALA A 78 -5.13 10.61 0.89
N ILE A 79 -5.76 9.66 0.21
CA ILE A 79 -6.35 8.49 0.85
C ILE A 79 -5.84 7.24 0.13
N VAL A 80 -5.40 6.27 0.89
CA VAL A 80 -5.09 4.93 0.38
C VAL A 80 -5.88 3.92 1.18
N THR A 81 -6.56 3.02 0.45
CA THR A 81 -7.29 1.90 1.03
C THR A 81 -6.77 0.59 0.45
N VAL A 82 -6.46 -0.35 1.33
CA VAL A 82 -6.05 -1.71 0.97
C VAL A 82 -7.12 -2.68 1.46
N THR A 83 -7.66 -3.45 0.56
CA THR A 83 -8.64 -4.50 0.86
C THR A 83 -7.96 -5.85 0.79
N PHE A 84 -8.05 -6.60 1.86
CA PHE A 84 -7.59 -7.98 1.96
C PHE A 84 -8.78 -8.93 1.88
N ASP A 85 -8.55 -10.08 1.29
CA ASP A 85 -9.43 -11.23 1.34
C ASP A 85 -8.88 -12.20 2.39
N LEU A 86 -9.72 -12.57 3.36
CA LEU A 86 -9.35 -13.45 4.47
C LEU A 86 -9.63 -14.94 4.16
N GLU A 87 -10.37 -15.23 3.09
CA GLU A 87 -10.70 -16.59 2.68
C GLU A 87 -10.11 -16.88 1.30
N ASN A 88 -9.10 -17.73 1.20
CA ASN A 88 -8.81 -18.41 -0.06
C ASN A 88 -8.08 -19.73 0.14
N ASP A 89 -8.84 -20.81 -0.05
CA ASP A 89 -8.35 -22.13 -0.44
C ASP A 89 -8.60 -22.42 -1.94
N GLU A 90 -8.70 -21.39 -2.78
CA GLU A 90 -8.84 -21.61 -4.22
C GLU A 90 -7.49 -21.89 -4.90
N PRO A 91 -7.44 -22.83 -5.87
CA PRO A 91 -6.22 -23.17 -6.59
C PRO A 91 -5.68 -21.97 -7.37
N ALA A 92 -4.35 -21.85 -7.39
CA ALA A 92 -3.63 -20.75 -8.03
C ALA A 92 -4.10 -20.51 -9.47
N PRO A 93 -4.63 -19.33 -9.79
CA PRO A 93 -5.13 -19.01 -11.10
C PRO A 93 -4.02 -18.53 -12.05
N GLU A 94 -4.39 -18.38 -13.30
CA GLU A 94 -3.56 -17.89 -14.39
C GLU A 94 -2.92 -16.53 -14.09
N VAL A 95 -1.73 -16.30 -14.63
CA VAL A 95 -1.06 -14.99 -14.57
C VAL A 95 -1.86 -13.98 -15.37
N LYS A 96 -2.34 -12.92 -14.69
CA LYS A 96 -3.05 -11.82 -15.36
C LYS A 96 -2.21 -10.54 -15.26
N VAL A 97 -2.04 -9.89 -16.41
CA VAL A 97 -1.35 -8.60 -16.51
C VAL A 97 -2.36 -7.48 -16.37
N VAL A 98 -2.16 -6.60 -15.41
CA VAL A 98 -2.98 -5.39 -15.24
C VAL A 98 -2.24 -4.19 -15.79
N ASP A 99 -2.79 -3.57 -16.83
CA ASP A 99 -2.28 -2.31 -17.38
C ASP A 99 -2.91 -1.14 -16.61
N ILE A 100 -2.08 -0.36 -15.93
CA ILE A 100 -2.52 0.78 -15.11
C ILE A 100 -3.20 1.86 -15.95
N SER A 101 -2.84 1.99 -17.24
CA SER A 101 -3.42 3.02 -18.11
C SER A 101 -4.90 2.80 -18.43
N SER A 102 -5.42 1.60 -18.21
CA SER A 102 -6.80 1.20 -18.51
C SER A 102 -7.74 1.19 -17.29
N LEU A 103 -7.24 1.55 -16.09
CA LEU A 103 -8.04 1.51 -14.87
C LEU A 103 -9.06 2.66 -14.82
N SER A 104 -10.34 2.32 -14.78
CA SER A 104 -11.47 3.25 -14.65
C SER A 104 -11.96 3.32 -13.20
N PRO A 105 -12.52 4.46 -12.75
CA PRO A 105 -13.15 4.55 -11.44
C PRO A 105 -14.50 3.82 -11.45
N ASP A 106 -14.58 2.66 -10.80
CA ASP A 106 -15.82 1.93 -10.59
C ASP A 106 -16.62 2.46 -9.38
N PRO A 107 -17.96 2.23 -9.33
CA PRO A 107 -18.78 2.59 -8.18
C PRO A 107 -18.35 1.83 -6.91
N PRO A 108 -18.68 2.35 -5.71
CA PRO A 108 -18.25 1.75 -4.45
C PRO A 108 -18.77 0.31 -4.32
N THR A 109 -17.85 -0.64 -4.24
CA THR A 109 -18.16 -2.06 -4.10
C THR A 109 -18.72 -2.33 -2.70
N GLN A 110 -19.84 -3.04 -2.60
CA GLN A 110 -20.38 -3.50 -1.31
C GLN A 110 -19.36 -4.45 -0.66
N ARG A 111 -19.13 -4.27 0.64
CA ARG A 111 -18.26 -5.15 1.43
C ARG A 111 -18.80 -6.57 1.43
N LEU A 112 -17.94 -7.53 1.12
CA LEU A 112 -18.19 -8.95 1.35
C LEU A 112 -17.81 -9.31 2.79
N ALA A 113 -18.46 -10.32 3.37
CA ALA A 113 -18.31 -10.70 4.78
C ALA A 113 -16.87 -11.07 5.20
N ASN A 114 -16.01 -11.40 4.23
CA ASN A 114 -14.64 -11.89 4.45
C ASN A 114 -13.55 -10.86 4.08
N GLU A 115 -13.92 -9.60 3.90
CA GLU A 115 -12.98 -8.54 3.56
C GLU A 115 -12.49 -7.80 4.81
N TRP A 116 -11.18 -7.67 4.91
CA TRP A 116 -10.53 -6.81 5.90
C TRP A 116 -9.92 -5.60 5.21
N VAL A 117 -10.35 -4.41 5.63
CA VAL A 117 -10.05 -3.17 4.92
C VAL A 117 -9.28 -2.23 5.82
N VAL A 118 -8.10 -1.82 5.36
CA VAL A 118 -7.27 -0.79 5.99
C VAL A 118 -7.33 0.47 5.16
N THR A 119 -7.55 1.61 5.80
CA THR A 119 -7.48 2.91 5.15
C THR A 119 -6.56 3.83 5.93
N ARG A 120 -5.66 4.50 5.22
CA ARG A 120 -4.89 5.61 5.78
C ARG A 120 -5.22 6.90 5.03
N ARG A 121 -5.52 7.94 5.79
CA ARG A 121 -5.84 9.27 5.31
C ARG A 121 -4.79 10.27 5.77
N LEU A 122 -4.23 11.02 4.84
CA LEU A 122 -3.28 12.10 5.08
C LEU A 122 -3.91 13.42 4.65
N ARG A 123 -4.09 14.34 5.58
CA ARG A 123 -4.59 15.70 5.31
C ARG A 123 -3.47 16.71 5.56
N VAL A 124 -3.29 17.62 4.62
CA VAL A 124 -2.34 18.73 4.71
C VAL A 124 -3.15 20.03 4.73
N ASN A 125 -2.92 20.87 5.73
CA ASN A 125 -3.58 22.17 5.84
C ASN A 125 -2.84 23.25 5.03
N ALA A 126 -3.46 24.41 4.85
CA ALA A 126 -2.89 25.53 4.10
C ALA A 126 -1.59 26.10 4.71
N GLN A 127 -1.31 25.81 5.99
CA GLN A 127 -0.11 26.26 6.72
C GLN A 127 1.03 25.22 6.65
N GLY A 128 0.85 24.11 5.91
CA GLY A 128 1.85 23.03 5.78
C GLY A 128 1.87 22.04 6.95
N GLY A 129 0.99 22.19 7.94
CA GLY A 129 0.76 21.16 8.95
C GLY A 129 -0.01 19.98 8.35
N TYR A 130 0.13 18.81 8.94
CA TYR A 130 -0.57 17.61 8.46
C TYR A 130 -1.11 16.74 9.59
N THR A 131 -2.13 15.95 9.29
CA THR A 131 -2.66 14.88 10.14
C THR A 131 -2.69 13.59 9.34
N SER A 132 -2.39 12.46 10.00
CA SER A 132 -2.42 11.14 9.39
C SER A 132 -3.19 10.20 10.31
N ASN A 133 -4.27 9.64 9.79
CA ASN A 133 -5.19 8.77 10.55
C ASN A 133 -5.32 7.41 9.87
N TYR A 134 -5.37 6.37 10.68
CA TYR A 134 -5.63 5.00 10.25
C TYR A 134 -7.07 4.60 10.59
N SER A 135 -7.64 3.71 9.83
CA SER A 135 -8.86 3.01 10.17
C SER A 135 -8.85 1.58 9.64
N ILE A 136 -9.43 0.67 10.42
CA ILE A 136 -9.64 -0.73 10.07
C ILE A 136 -11.14 -0.96 9.99
N ASN A 137 -11.60 -1.49 8.88
CA ASN A 137 -13.02 -1.72 8.63
C ASN A 137 -13.92 -0.49 8.86
N GLY A 138 -13.35 0.73 8.72
CA GLY A 138 -14.03 2.00 8.93
C GLY A 138 -13.95 2.53 10.35
N GLU A 139 -13.44 1.76 11.32
CA GLU A 139 -13.20 2.19 12.69
C GLU A 139 -11.80 2.78 12.83
N ALA A 140 -11.69 3.94 13.48
CA ALA A 140 -10.40 4.60 13.68
C ALA A 140 -9.50 3.74 14.59
N CYS A 141 -8.22 3.65 14.25
CA CYS A 141 -7.22 2.94 15.03
C CYS A 141 -5.90 3.69 15.05
N ASN A 142 -5.01 3.33 15.96
CA ASN A 142 -3.63 3.78 15.98
C ASN A 142 -2.71 2.80 15.23
N LEU A 143 -1.44 3.21 15.01
CA LEU A 143 -0.48 2.40 14.28
C LEU A 143 -0.14 1.07 14.98
N ALA A 144 -0.07 1.07 16.32
CA ALA A 144 0.22 -0.15 17.08
C ALA A 144 -0.90 -1.18 16.94
N GLU A 145 -2.16 -0.74 17.09
CA GLU A 145 -3.34 -1.58 16.87
C GLU A 145 -3.39 -2.16 15.46
N LEU A 146 -3.03 -1.34 14.45
CA LEU A 146 -2.93 -1.82 13.06
C LEU A 146 -1.87 -2.91 12.93
N HIS A 147 -0.67 -2.69 13.49
CA HIS A 147 0.42 -3.66 13.43
C HIS A 147 0.10 -4.95 14.20
N ASP A 148 -0.58 -4.88 15.33
CA ASP A 148 -1.04 -6.06 16.07
C ASP A 148 -2.00 -6.91 15.22
N GLN A 149 -2.93 -6.29 14.50
CA GLN A 149 -3.85 -7.01 13.62
C GLN A 149 -3.14 -7.56 12.37
N LEU A 150 -2.18 -6.82 11.78
CA LEU A 150 -1.36 -7.31 10.68
C LEU A 150 -0.56 -8.56 11.10
N ASN A 151 0.05 -8.53 12.29
CA ASN A 151 0.78 -9.67 12.85
C ASN A 151 -0.12 -10.89 13.05
N ALA A 152 -1.36 -10.68 13.55
CA ALA A 152 -2.35 -11.75 13.70
C ALA A 152 -2.71 -12.39 12.34
N LEU A 153 -2.66 -11.61 11.25
CA LEU A 153 -2.86 -12.07 9.87
C LEU A 153 -1.58 -12.62 9.23
N ARG A 154 -0.47 -12.72 9.99
CA ARG A 154 0.86 -13.11 9.53
C ARG A 154 1.45 -12.17 8.45
N ILE A 155 1.06 -10.90 8.51
CA ILE A 155 1.66 -9.82 7.71
C ILE A 155 2.57 -9.05 8.65
N TYR A 156 3.87 -9.31 8.59
CA TYR A 156 4.83 -8.74 9.52
C TYR A 156 5.34 -7.40 9.01
N PRO A 157 5.13 -6.29 9.77
CA PRO A 157 5.59 -4.96 9.35
C PRO A 157 7.10 -4.84 9.15
N GLU A 158 7.87 -5.62 9.92
CA GLU A 158 9.33 -5.65 9.85
C GLU A 158 9.86 -6.87 9.06
N GLY A 159 8.97 -7.71 8.54
CA GLY A 159 9.31 -8.92 7.80
C GLY A 159 9.59 -8.66 6.30
N TYR A 160 10.11 -9.67 5.62
CA TYR A 160 10.45 -9.62 4.19
C TYR A 160 9.24 -9.81 3.27
N ASN A 161 8.02 -9.53 3.74
CA ASN A 161 6.79 -9.60 2.94
C ASN A 161 6.77 -8.57 1.79
N VAL A 162 7.57 -7.51 1.91
CA VAL A 162 7.71 -6.47 0.89
C VAL A 162 9.19 -6.27 0.58
N VAL A 163 9.58 -6.54 -0.66
CA VAL A 163 10.95 -6.33 -1.16
C VAL A 163 10.99 -5.04 -1.96
N LEU A 164 11.75 -4.06 -1.50
CA LEU A 164 11.92 -2.77 -2.18
C LEU A 164 13.05 -2.82 -3.20
N GLN A 165 13.05 -1.85 -4.10
CA GLN A 165 14.13 -1.68 -5.05
C GLN A 165 15.46 -1.39 -4.31
N GLY A 166 16.42 -2.27 -4.44
CA GLY A 166 17.71 -2.18 -3.77
C GLY A 166 17.87 -3.14 -2.57
N ASP A 167 16.79 -3.67 -2.01
CA ASP A 167 16.88 -4.59 -0.86
C ASP A 167 17.66 -5.88 -1.21
N VAL A 168 17.48 -6.38 -2.44
CA VAL A 168 18.22 -7.57 -2.92
C VAL A 168 19.74 -7.32 -2.90
N THR A 169 20.18 -6.09 -3.21
CA THR A 169 21.61 -5.75 -3.15
C THR A 169 22.10 -5.55 -1.72
N SER A 170 21.24 -5.14 -0.79
CA SER A 170 21.59 -5.03 0.62
C SER A 170 21.83 -6.38 1.26
N ILE A 171 21.05 -7.42 0.89
CA ILE A 171 21.25 -8.80 1.36
C ILE A 171 22.65 -9.34 1.02
N ILE A 172 23.20 -8.95 -0.14
CA ILE A 172 24.55 -9.35 -0.55
C ILE A 172 25.61 -8.74 0.38
N SER A 173 25.40 -7.53 0.88
CA SER A 173 26.32 -6.82 1.75
C SER A 173 26.18 -7.16 3.23
N MET A 174 25.10 -7.85 3.61
CA MET A 174 24.84 -8.29 4.99
C MET A 174 25.86 -9.33 5.46
N ASN A 175 26.18 -9.30 6.75
CA ASN A 175 26.99 -10.33 7.37
C ASN A 175 26.24 -11.68 7.49
N SER A 176 26.96 -12.76 7.83
CA SER A 176 26.37 -14.11 7.87
C SER A 176 25.29 -14.27 8.94
N LYS A 177 25.35 -13.48 10.02
CA LYS A 177 24.36 -13.53 11.10
C LYS A 177 23.04 -12.87 10.67
N GLU A 178 23.13 -11.69 10.08
CA GLU A 178 21.98 -10.97 9.53
C GLU A 178 21.27 -11.76 8.44
N ARG A 179 22.03 -12.41 7.53
CA ARG A 179 21.44 -13.29 6.49
C ARG A 179 20.72 -14.51 7.07
N ARG A 180 21.21 -15.05 8.21
CA ARG A 180 20.56 -16.16 8.87
C ARG A 180 19.25 -15.75 9.53
N GLU A 181 19.21 -14.59 10.16
CA GLU A 181 18.00 -14.03 10.75
C GLU A 181 16.86 -13.92 9.70
N ILE A 182 17.17 -13.51 8.45
CA ILE A 182 16.19 -13.49 7.35
C ILE A 182 15.59 -14.88 7.06
N ILE A 183 16.43 -15.93 7.10
CA ILE A 183 15.99 -17.31 6.81
C ILE A 183 15.15 -17.87 7.96
N ASP A 184 15.48 -17.49 9.18
CA ASP A 184 14.77 -17.93 10.38
C ASP A 184 13.39 -17.23 10.54
N GLU A 185 13.17 -16.08 9.85
CA GLU A 185 11.90 -15.32 9.84
C GLU A 185 10.94 -15.68 8.66
N LEU A 186 11.41 -16.47 7.68
CA LEU A 186 10.61 -16.96 6.54
C LEU A 186 9.88 -18.26 6.86
#